data_3be4f66dc5d5c5f60bf8ba854847115b
#
_entry.id   3be4f66dc5d5c5f60bf8ba854847115b
#
_cell.length_a   1.000
_cell.length_b   1.000
_cell.length_c   1.000
_cell.angle_alpha   90.00
_cell.angle_beta   90.00
_cell.angle_gamma   90.00
#
_symmetry.space_group_name_H-M   'P 1'
#
loop_
_entity.id
_entity.type
_entity.pdbx_description
1 polymer ?
#
loop_
_entity_poly.entity_id
_entity_poly.type
_entity_poly.pdbx_seq_one_letter_code
_entity_poly.pdbx_strand_id
1 'polypeptide(L)'
;ACIGAPLLIEELKKRGFKKGICIVGEPTNMKIIDAHKGCYEYTTYFEGLAGHGSAPHKGVNAVEYAARFIDKLLKIRKILKDKTPKNSIFNPPYTTLQIGGISGGIARNVIADRCRVDWELRPVIKEDGVFVNNEIDKFVNEELLPEMKKTYPKSSIRKEIIGEIIGFDREEKSEACELISNITGDNSREVVSFGTEAGLFQEIGISTVVCGPGSVSYTHLRAHETREDR
;
A
#
# COMPACT_ATOMS: atom_id res chain seq x y z
N ALA A 1 7.42 4.02 5.61
CA ALA A 1 8.16 4.40 4.39
C ALA A 1 8.01 5.90 4.14
N CYS A 2 8.99 6.52 3.45
CA CYS A 2 8.94 7.94 3.02
C CYS A 2 8.75 8.98 4.14
N ILE A 3 9.34 8.79 5.30
CA ILE A 3 9.16 9.71 6.46
C ILE A 3 9.82 11.07 6.21
N GLY A 4 10.90 11.12 5.47
CA GLY A 4 11.66 12.36 5.19
C GLY A 4 10.98 13.30 4.20
N ALA A 5 10.39 12.77 3.13
CA ALA A 5 9.80 13.59 2.06
C ALA A 5 8.63 14.48 2.55
N PRO A 6 7.66 14.02 3.38
CA PRO A 6 6.64 14.89 3.93
C PRO A 6 7.18 16.07 4.73
N LEU A 7 8.22 15.84 5.55
CA LEU A 7 8.87 16.92 6.32
C LEU A 7 9.55 17.95 5.41
N LEU A 8 10.23 17.48 4.37
CA LEU A 8 10.82 18.36 3.36
C LEU A 8 9.75 19.19 2.63
N ILE A 9 8.63 18.56 2.26
CA ILE A 9 7.52 19.23 1.59
C ILE A 9 6.88 20.31 2.46
N GLU A 10 6.70 20.03 3.76
CA GLU A 10 6.22 21.05 4.71
C GLU A 10 7.17 22.25 4.78
N GLU A 11 8.46 21.99 4.80
CA GLU A 11 9.47 23.06 4.84
C GLU A 11 9.50 23.86 3.54
N LEU A 12 9.40 23.20 2.37
CA LEU A 12 9.30 23.86 1.07
C LEU A 12 8.06 24.77 0.99
N LYS A 13 6.91 24.29 1.49
CA LYS A 13 5.67 25.09 1.57
C LYS A 13 5.86 26.33 2.46
N LYS A 14 6.48 26.19 3.64
CA LYS A 14 6.78 27.31 4.56
C LYS A 14 7.68 28.36 3.92
N ARG A 15 8.63 27.94 3.10
CA ARG A 15 9.53 28.85 2.35
C ARG A 15 8.90 29.44 1.11
N GLY A 16 7.64 29.15 0.82
CA GLY A 16 6.93 29.65 -0.34
C GLY A 16 7.41 29.08 -1.67
N PHE A 17 8.07 27.92 -1.63
CA PHE A 17 8.53 27.22 -2.83
C PHE A 17 7.32 26.68 -3.61
N LYS A 18 7.11 27.20 -4.83
CA LYS A 18 5.93 26.88 -5.65
C LYS A 18 6.25 26.32 -7.03
N LYS A 19 7.51 26.36 -7.45
CA LYS A 19 7.94 25.91 -8.78
C LYS A 19 9.33 25.31 -8.70
N GLY A 20 9.57 24.30 -9.53
CA GLY A 20 10.88 23.67 -9.64
C GLY A 20 10.77 22.31 -10.30
N ILE A 21 11.92 21.67 -10.45
CA ILE A 21 12.06 20.32 -10.97
C ILE A 21 12.53 19.42 -9.84
N CYS A 22 11.89 18.27 -9.69
CA CYS A 22 12.31 17.22 -8.79
C CYS A 22 12.71 15.97 -9.59
N ILE A 23 13.89 15.44 -9.32
CA ILE A 23 14.36 14.16 -9.87
C ILE A 23 14.49 13.19 -8.70
N VAL A 24 13.66 12.15 -8.71
CA VAL A 24 13.71 11.07 -7.72
C VAL A 24 14.64 9.98 -8.24
N GLY A 25 15.77 9.78 -7.56
CA GLY A 25 16.89 8.94 -8.02
C GLY A 25 16.72 7.43 -7.78
N GLU A 26 15.53 6.89 -8.03
CA GLU A 26 15.29 5.46 -7.94
C GLU A 26 15.99 4.68 -9.06
N PRO A 27 16.31 3.37 -8.85
CA PRO A 27 17.04 2.56 -9.81
C PRO A 27 16.16 2.15 -11.00
N THR A 28 16.12 2.98 -12.04
CA THR A 28 15.32 2.79 -13.25
C THR A 28 16.14 2.42 -14.49
N ASN A 29 17.42 2.06 -14.34
CA ASN A 29 18.37 1.92 -15.47
C ASN A 29 18.46 3.20 -16.33
N MET A 30 18.38 4.37 -15.71
CA MET A 30 18.34 5.69 -16.36
C MET A 30 17.13 5.92 -17.27
N LYS A 31 16.08 5.07 -17.19
CA LYS A 31 14.83 5.27 -17.90
C LYS A 31 13.98 6.34 -17.24
N ILE A 32 13.24 7.07 -18.06
CA ILE A 32 12.32 8.11 -17.59
C ILE A 32 11.02 7.47 -17.15
N ILE A 33 10.77 7.50 -15.84
CA ILE A 33 9.49 7.03 -15.27
C ILE A 33 8.66 8.27 -14.95
N ASP A 34 7.52 8.39 -15.59
CA ASP A 34 6.63 9.54 -15.50
C ASP A 34 5.27 9.23 -14.85
N ALA A 35 5.09 8.01 -14.36
CA ALA A 35 3.95 7.63 -13.53
C ALA A 35 4.21 6.37 -12.69
N HIS A 36 3.60 6.29 -11.52
CA HIS A 36 3.54 5.07 -10.73
C HIS A 36 2.25 4.97 -9.91
N LYS A 37 1.85 3.73 -9.59
CA LYS A 37 0.72 3.49 -8.69
C LYS A 37 1.03 3.97 -7.28
N GLY A 38 -0.02 4.26 -6.50
CA GLY A 38 0.13 4.40 -5.06
C GLY A 38 0.62 3.10 -4.40
N CYS A 39 1.08 3.21 -3.15
CA CYS A 39 1.57 2.08 -2.37
C CYS A 39 1.09 2.23 -0.93
N TYR A 40 0.04 1.51 -0.58
CA TYR A 40 -0.56 1.52 0.75
C TYR A 40 -0.34 0.18 1.40
N GLU A 41 0.28 0.17 2.56
CA GLU A 41 0.68 -1.02 3.31
C GLU A 41 0.06 -1.00 4.70
N TYR A 42 -0.60 -2.09 5.06
CA TYR A 42 -1.36 -2.20 6.30
C TYR A 42 -1.08 -3.51 7.02
N THR A 43 -1.15 -3.45 8.34
CA THR A 43 -1.26 -4.63 9.20
C THR A 43 -2.55 -4.53 10.01
N THR A 44 -3.36 -5.58 9.98
CA THR A 44 -4.58 -5.67 10.79
C THR A 44 -4.42 -6.73 11.87
N TYR A 45 -4.59 -6.32 13.12
CA TYR A 45 -4.51 -7.18 14.30
C TYR A 45 -5.91 -7.51 14.81
N PHE A 46 -6.13 -8.77 15.14
CA PHE A 46 -7.37 -9.30 15.72
C PHE A 46 -7.04 -9.83 17.12
N GLU A 47 -7.79 -9.37 18.12
CA GLU A 47 -7.68 -9.83 19.50
C GLU A 47 -9.02 -10.37 19.97
N GLY A 48 -9.05 -11.64 20.29
CA GLY A 48 -10.20 -12.38 20.75
C GLY A 48 -10.00 -12.93 22.16
N LEU A 49 -10.56 -14.11 22.43
CA LEU A 49 -10.50 -14.81 23.72
C LEU A 49 -10.09 -16.26 23.52
N ALA A 50 -8.99 -16.67 24.10
CA ALA A 50 -8.54 -18.06 24.11
C ALA A 50 -9.51 -18.97 24.90
N GLY A 51 -9.54 -20.22 24.51
CA GLY A 51 -10.36 -21.25 25.17
C GLY A 51 -10.03 -22.62 24.61
N HIS A 52 -10.70 -23.64 25.14
CA HIS A 52 -10.55 -25.00 24.63
C HIS A 52 -11.35 -25.16 23.32
N GLY A 53 -10.76 -25.75 22.29
CA GLY A 53 -11.36 -25.89 20.95
C GLY A 53 -12.69 -26.69 20.93
N SER A 54 -12.95 -27.54 21.93
CA SER A 54 -14.24 -28.25 22.07
C SER A 54 -15.38 -27.37 22.62
N ALA A 55 -15.09 -26.14 23.07
CA ALA A 55 -16.09 -25.22 23.62
C ALA A 55 -16.03 -23.86 22.88
N PRO A 56 -16.20 -23.80 21.53
CA PRO A 56 -16.01 -22.60 20.74
C PRO A 56 -16.88 -21.41 21.16
N HIS A 57 -18.06 -21.68 21.73
CA HIS A 57 -18.99 -20.66 22.24
C HIS A 57 -18.48 -19.90 23.47
N LYS A 58 -17.38 -20.36 24.12
CA LYS A 58 -16.76 -19.72 25.29
C LYS A 58 -15.55 -18.87 24.95
N GLY A 59 -15.16 -18.80 23.67
CA GLY A 59 -14.04 -18.02 23.20
C GLY A 59 -14.40 -17.14 22.00
N VAL A 60 -13.42 -16.36 21.54
CA VAL A 60 -13.52 -15.57 20.31
C VAL A 60 -12.29 -15.88 19.46
N ASN A 61 -12.49 -16.59 18.35
CA ASN A 61 -11.41 -17.09 17.52
C ASN A 61 -10.92 -15.99 16.55
N ALA A 62 -9.83 -15.34 16.88
CA ALA A 62 -9.23 -14.29 16.07
C ALA A 62 -8.86 -14.73 14.64
N VAL A 63 -8.51 -16.01 14.44
CA VAL A 63 -8.18 -16.56 13.10
C VAL A 63 -9.44 -16.66 12.23
N GLU A 64 -10.58 -17.03 12.78
CA GLU A 64 -11.85 -17.10 12.03
C GLU A 64 -12.31 -15.70 11.58
N TYR A 65 -12.19 -14.69 12.45
CA TYR A 65 -12.49 -13.30 12.09
C TYR A 65 -11.50 -12.75 11.07
N ALA A 66 -10.21 -13.07 11.17
CA ALA A 66 -9.21 -12.74 10.17
C ALA A 66 -9.52 -13.41 8.81
N ALA A 67 -9.98 -14.64 8.78
CA ALA A 67 -10.40 -15.32 7.55
C ALA A 67 -11.58 -14.60 6.86
N ARG A 68 -12.58 -14.16 7.64
CA ARG A 68 -13.72 -13.37 7.13
C ARG A 68 -13.28 -12.00 6.62
N PHE A 69 -12.34 -11.36 7.28
CA PHE A 69 -11.71 -10.12 6.84
C PHE A 69 -10.99 -10.30 5.49
N ILE A 70 -10.22 -11.38 5.35
CA ILE A 70 -9.55 -11.73 4.09
C ILE A 70 -10.57 -11.98 2.98
N ASP A 71 -11.66 -12.70 3.24
CA ASP A 71 -12.74 -12.91 2.27
C ASP A 71 -13.33 -11.57 1.77
N LYS A 72 -13.56 -10.61 2.69
CA LYS A 72 -13.99 -9.24 2.31
C LYS A 72 -12.95 -8.54 1.42
N LEU A 73 -11.65 -8.63 1.74
CA LEU A 73 -10.58 -8.08 0.90
C LEU A 73 -10.59 -8.71 -0.50
N LEU A 74 -10.77 -10.02 -0.60
CA LEU A 74 -10.84 -10.73 -1.88
C LEU A 74 -12.06 -10.30 -2.72
N LYS A 75 -13.19 -10.04 -2.09
CA LYS A 75 -14.40 -9.50 -2.75
C LYS A 75 -14.15 -8.07 -3.26
N ILE A 76 -13.53 -7.22 -2.45
CA ILE A 76 -13.13 -5.87 -2.85
C ILE A 76 -12.16 -5.91 -4.03
N ARG A 77 -11.16 -6.80 -4.01
CA ARG A 77 -10.19 -6.99 -5.11
C ARG A 77 -10.90 -7.29 -6.44
N LYS A 78 -11.98 -8.09 -6.41
CA LYS A 78 -12.77 -8.35 -7.61
C LYS A 78 -13.46 -7.09 -8.11
N ILE A 79 -14.09 -6.32 -7.22
CA ILE A 79 -14.74 -5.04 -7.56
C ILE A 79 -13.73 -4.06 -8.21
N LEU A 80 -12.53 -3.94 -7.63
CA LEU A 80 -11.48 -3.07 -8.16
C LEU A 80 -11.05 -3.48 -9.57
N LYS A 81 -10.98 -4.78 -9.85
CA LYS A 81 -10.69 -5.29 -11.18
C LYS A 81 -11.79 -4.94 -12.18
N ASP A 82 -13.06 -5.06 -11.76
CA ASP A 82 -14.22 -4.75 -12.61
C ASP A 82 -14.35 -3.22 -12.86
N LYS A 83 -13.82 -2.39 -11.96
CA LYS A 83 -13.77 -0.92 -12.06
C LYS A 83 -12.52 -0.36 -12.75
N THR A 84 -11.77 -1.18 -13.48
CA THR A 84 -10.55 -0.76 -14.18
C THR A 84 -10.77 0.51 -15.01
N PRO A 85 -9.97 1.58 -14.81
CA PRO A 85 -10.06 2.79 -15.63
C PRO A 85 -9.75 2.48 -17.10
N LYS A 86 -10.61 2.94 -18.04
CA LYS A 86 -10.49 2.63 -19.48
C LYS A 86 -9.14 3.04 -20.09
N ASN A 87 -8.55 4.12 -19.59
CA ASN A 87 -7.30 4.70 -20.10
C ASN A 87 -6.12 4.47 -19.14
N SER A 88 -6.18 3.42 -18.32
CA SER A 88 -5.06 3.12 -17.41
C SER A 88 -3.81 2.77 -18.22
N ILE A 89 -2.71 3.45 -17.89
CA ILE A 89 -1.40 3.23 -18.51
C ILE A 89 -0.57 2.15 -17.77
N PHE A 90 -1.09 1.62 -16.68
CA PHE A 90 -0.39 0.65 -15.83
C PHE A 90 -0.61 -0.80 -16.28
N ASN A 91 0.33 -1.68 -15.87
CA ASN A 91 0.20 -3.12 -16.02
C ASN A 91 0.42 -3.80 -14.65
N PRO A 92 -0.63 -4.48 -14.07
CA PRO A 92 -2.00 -4.55 -14.57
C PRO A 92 -2.71 -3.19 -14.52
N PRO A 93 -3.75 -2.96 -15.36
CA PRO A 93 -4.37 -1.63 -15.51
C PRO A 93 -5.32 -1.25 -14.37
N TYR A 94 -5.55 -2.11 -13.41
CA TYR A 94 -6.45 -1.92 -12.27
C TYR A 94 -5.68 -1.78 -10.96
N THR A 95 -6.35 -1.25 -9.94
CA THR A 95 -5.87 -1.21 -8.57
C THR A 95 -5.71 -2.63 -8.03
N THR A 96 -4.49 -2.97 -7.60
CA THR A 96 -4.20 -4.28 -7.05
C THR A 96 -4.30 -4.27 -5.52
N LEU A 97 -4.83 -5.36 -4.96
CA LEU A 97 -4.91 -5.63 -3.54
C LEU A 97 -4.37 -7.02 -3.28
N GLN A 98 -3.46 -7.16 -2.32
CA GLN A 98 -2.82 -8.42 -1.98
C GLN A 98 -2.79 -8.64 -0.47
N ILE A 99 -2.98 -9.88 -0.07
CA ILE A 99 -2.71 -10.35 1.28
C ILE A 99 -1.30 -10.94 1.27
N GLY A 100 -0.36 -10.27 1.96
CA GLY A 100 1.05 -10.66 2.02
C GLY A 100 1.35 -11.72 3.09
N GLY A 101 0.55 -11.75 4.15
CA GLY A 101 0.77 -12.70 5.23
C GLY A 101 -0.41 -12.82 6.18
N ILE A 102 -0.50 -13.98 6.83
CA ILE A 102 -1.41 -14.23 7.95
C ILE A 102 -0.66 -15.05 9.01
N SER A 103 -0.78 -14.65 10.27
CA SER A 103 -0.18 -15.37 11.40
C SER A 103 -1.09 -15.33 12.61
N GLY A 104 -1.40 -16.50 13.20
CA GLY A 104 -2.27 -16.56 14.38
C GLY A 104 -2.49 -17.99 14.88
N GLY A 105 -2.95 -18.10 16.13
CA GLY A 105 -3.13 -19.38 16.81
C GLY A 105 -1.82 -20.04 17.25
N ILE A 106 -1.94 -20.98 18.20
CA ILE A 106 -0.78 -21.68 18.81
C ILE A 106 -0.91 -23.21 18.73
N ALA A 107 -2.14 -23.73 18.75
CA ALA A 107 -2.41 -25.16 18.71
C ALA A 107 -3.81 -25.45 18.19
N ARG A 108 -3.99 -26.65 17.58
CA ARG A 108 -5.26 -27.07 16.95
C ARG A 108 -6.44 -27.18 17.91
N ASN A 109 -6.21 -27.39 19.19
CA ASN A 109 -7.22 -27.57 20.23
C ASN A 109 -7.39 -26.34 21.13
N VAL A 110 -6.78 -25.19 20.75
CA VAL A 110 -6.89 -23.91 21.45
C VAL A 110 -7.54 -22.89 20.52
N ILE A 111 -8.58 -22.20 21.01
CA ILE A 111 -9.20 -21.07 20.30
C ILE A 111 -8.15 -19.97 20.20
N ALA A 112 -7.84 -19.54 18.99
CA ALA A 112 -6.84 -18.51 18.75
C ALA A 112 -7.32 -17.15 19.26
N ASP A 113 -6.63 -16.57 20.22
CA ASP A 113 -6.94 -15.25 20.77
C ASP A 113 -6.27 -14.11 20.00
N ARG A 114 -5.33 -14.43 19.12
CA ARG A 114 -4.62 -13.41 18.30
C ARG A 114 -4.45 -13.87 16.86
N CYS A 115 -4.62 -12.92 15.95
CA CYS A 115 -4.25 -13.08 14.54
C CYS A 115 -3.77 -11.76 13.97
N ARG A 116 -2.82 -11.83 13.05
CA ARG A 116 -2.28 -10.71 12.28
C ARG A 116 -2.46 -10.99 10.80
N VAL A 117 -2.87 -9.98 10.04
CA VAL A 117 -2.98 -10.02 8.58
C VAL A 117 -2.21 -8.84 8.00
N ASP A 118 -1.22 -9.11 7.17
CA ASP A 118 -0.48 -8.12 6.41
C ASP A 118 -1.06 -8.04 5.00
N TRP A 119 -1.38 -6.84 4.54
CA TRP A 119 -1.97 -6.64 3.23
C TRP A 119 -1.55 -5.30 2.63
N GLU A 120 -1.57 -5.23 1.29
CA GLU A 120 -1.22 -4.03 0.55
C GLU A 120 -2.27 -3.69 -0.50
N LEU A 121 -2.28 -2.41 -0.88
CA LEU A 121 -3.08 -1.86 -1.94
C LEU A 121 -2.18 -1.00 -2.84
N ARG A 122 -2.27 -1.21 -4.16
CA ARG A 122 -1.59 -0.38 -5.16
C ARG A 122 -2.65 0.37 -5.98
N PRO A 123 -3.16 1.50 -5.49
CA PRO A 123 -4.21 2.23 -6.18
C PRO A 123 -3.70 2.85 -7.48
N VAL A 124 -4.52 2.70 -8.54
CA VAL A 124 -4.33 3.41 -9.82
C VAL A 124 -4.83 4.84 -9.70
N ILE A 125 -5.93 5.03 -8.96
CA ILE A 125 -6.51 6.35 -8.66
C ILE A 125 -6.72 6.47 -7.14
N LYS A 126 -6.63 7.68 -6.62
CA LYS A 126 -6.74 7.98 -5.17
C LYS A 126 -8.08 7.51 -4.58
N GLU A 127 -9.14 7.60 -5.35
CA GLU A 127 -10.50 7.20 -4.97
C GLU A 127 -10.61 5.71 -4.63
N ASP A 128 -9.82 4.86 -5.28
CA ASP A 128 -9.80 3.43 -4.97
C ASP A 128 -9.26 3.17 -3.55
N GLY A 129 -8.25 3.92 -3.12
CA GLY A 129 -7.74 3.84 -1.75
C GLY A 129 -8.79 4.24 -0.72
N VAL A 130 -9.50 5.33 -0.96
CA VAL A 130 -10.61 5.80 -0.12
C VAL A 130 -11.73 4.75 -0.08
N PHE A 131 -12.11 4.21 -1.24
CA PHE A 131 -13.15 3.19 -1.34
C PHE A 131 -12.80 1.94 -0.52
N VAL A 132 -11.58 1.40 -0.67
CA VAL A 132 -11.14 0.21 0.06
C VAL A 132 -11.15 0.44 1.57
N ASN A 133 -10.58 1.57 2.02
CA ASN A 133 -10.54 1.87 3.44
C ASN A 133 -11.95 2.01 4.04
N ASN A 134 -12.87 2.70 3.36
CA ASN A 134 -14.26 2.85 3.82
C ASN A 134 -14.99 1.50 3.90
N GLU A 135 -14.86 0.63 2.87
CA GLU A 135 -15.49 -0.69 2.84
C GLU A 135 -14.98 -1.61 3.96
N ILE A 136 -13.67 -1.56 4.24
CA ILE A 136 -13.06 -2.35 5.29
C ILE A 136 -13.42 -1.81 6.67
N ASP A 137 -13.33 -0.51 6.89
CA ASP A 137 -13.66 0.10 8.17
C ASP A 137 -15.15 -0.10 8.51
N LYS A 138 -16.03 -0.02 7.51
CA LYS A 138 -17.45 -0.34 7.66
C LYS A 138 -17.65 -1.81 8.06
N PHE A 139 -17.06 -2.75 7.34
CA PHE A 139 -17.19 -4.17 7.61
C PHE A 139 -16.67 -4.54 9.02
N VAL A 140 -15.54 -3.98 9.41
CA VAL A 140 -14.96 -4.18 10.75
C VAL A 140 -15.88 -3.63 11.83
N ASN A 141 -16.34 -2.39 11.69
CA ASN A 141 -17.08 -1.70 12.75
C ASN A 141 -18.56 -2.10 12.84
N GLU A 142 -19.19 -2.46 11.72
CA GLU A 142 -20.62 -2.80 11.70
C GLU A 142 -20.89 -4.31 11.82
N GLU A 143 -19.94 -5.16 11.42
CA GLU A 143 -20.16 -6.61 11.40
C GLU A 143 -19.20 -7.37 12.33
N LEU A 144 -17.87 -7.32 12.11
CA LEU A 144 -16.95 -8.20 12.81
C LEU A 144 -16.81 -7.86 14.28
N LEU A 145 -16.49 -6.61 14.59
CA LEU A 145 -16.21 -6.18 15.97
C LEU A 145 -17.45 -6.27 16.89
N PRO A 146 -18.67 -5.89 16.46
CA PRO A 146 -19.87 -6.10 17.26
C PRO A 146 -20.14 -7.56 17.59
N GLU A 147 -19.91 -8.47 16.63
CA GLU A 147 -20.08 -9.91 16.83
C GLU A 147 -19.08 -10.46 17.84
N MET A 148 -17.78 -10.13 17.70
CA MET A 148 -16.74 -10.52 18.65
C MET A 148 -17.07 -10.06 20.07
N LYS A 149 -17.56 -8.82 20.22
CA LYS A 149 -17.87 -8.22 21.53
C LYS A 149 -19.08 -8.80 22.22
N LYS A 150 -19.99 -9.50 21.52
CA LYS A 150 -21.08 -10.24 22.15
C LYS A 150 -20.58 -11.33 23.09
N THR A 151 -19.50 -12.01 22.72
CA THR A 151 -18.88 -13.06 23.54
C THR A 151 -17.79 -12.51 24.45
N TYR A 152 -16.98 -11.58 23.95
CA TYR A 152 -15.88 -10.96 24.71
C TYR A 152 -15.82 -9.45 24.49
N PRO A 153 -16.33 -8.64 25.42
CA PRO A 153 -16.40 -7.18 25.28
C PRO A 153 -15.05 -6.47 25.07
N LYS A 154 -13.93 -7.11 25.45
CA LYS A 154 -12.58 -6.60 25.28
C LYS A 154 -11.95 -6.94 23.92
N SER A 155 -12.67 -7.69 23.06
CA SER A 155 -12.20 -7.97 21.70
C SER A 155 -11.88 -6.71 20.93
N SER A 156 -10.83 -6.74 20.13
CA SER A 156 -10.41 -5.62 19.30
C SER A 156 -10.02 -6.07 17.88
N ILE A 157 -10.22 -5.16 16.92
CA ILE A 157 -9.63 -5.21 15.58
C ILE A 157 -8.97 -3.87 15.34
N ARG A 158 -7.66 -3.86 15.11
CA ARG A 158 -6.87 -2.64 14.92
C ARG A 158 -6.12 -2.69 13.61
N LYS A 159 -6.35 -1.71 12.76
CA LYS A 159 -5.58 -1.47 11.53
C LYS A 159 -4.40 -0.55 11.85
N GLU A 160 -3.20 -0.96 11.49
CA GLU A 160 -1.99 -0.18 11.54
C GLU A 160 -1.59 0.20 10.12
N ILE A 161 -1.34 1.48 9.90
CA ILE A 161 -0.83 2.02 8.64
C ILE A 161 0.69 1.91 8.67
N ILE A 162 1.27 1.04 7.86
CA ILE A 162 2.72 0.91 7.70
C ILE A 162 3.26 1.99 6.78
N GLY A 163 2.49 2.33 5.74
CA GLY A 163 2.79 3.41 4.83
C GLY A 163 1.65 3.65 3.84
N GLU A 164 1.45 4.92 3.48
CA GLU A 164 0.54 5.34 2.41
C GLU A 164 1.28 6.32 1.51
N ILE A 165 1.78 5.82 0.39
CA ILE A 165 2.45 6.60 -0.64
C ILE A 165 1.44 6.82 -1.75
N ILE A 166 1.16 8.09 -2.06
CA ILE A 166 0.24 8.45 -3.14
C ILE A 166 0.81 8.11 -4.51
N GLY A 167 -0.08 7.93 -5.50
CA GLY A 167 0.33 7.72 -6.89
C GLY A 167 1.03 8.95 -7.48
N PHE A 168 1.75 8.72 -8.55
CA PHE A 168 2.38 9.74 -9.38
C PHE A 168 1.79 9.64 -10.78
N ASP A 169 1.18 10.73 -11.24
CA ASP A 169 0.41 10.77 -12.48
C ASP A 169 1.23 11.38 -13.61
N ARG A 170 1.05 10.82 -14.82
CA ARG A 170 1.64 11.34 -16.04
C ARG A 170 1.14 12.74 -16.35
N GLU A 171 2.08 13.68 -16.55
CA GLU A 171 1.81 15.02 -17.06
C GLU A 171 2.04 15.06 -18.58
N GLU A 172 1.12 15.71 -19.31
CA GLU A 172 1.29 15.89 -20.77
C GLU A 172 2.54 16.73 -21.08
N LYS A 173 2.77 17.76 -20.27
CA LYS A 173 3.93 18.64 -20.34
C LYS A 173 4.68 18.60 -19.01
N SER A 174 5.82 17.94 -18.97
CA SER A 174 6.66 17.80 -17.78
C SER A 174 8.04 18.36 -18.05
N GLU A 175 8.35 19.50 -17.42
CA GLU A 175 9.69 20.13 -17.51
C GLU A 175 10.78 19.17 -17.00
N ALA A 176 10.46 18.36 -15.98
CA ALA A 176 11.37 17.36 -15.43
C ALA A 176 11.71 16.27 -16.46
N CYS A 177 10.70 15.74 -17.15
CA CYS A 177 10.92 14.74 -18.20
C CYS A 177 11.71 15.31 -19.39
N GLU A 178 11.40 16.54 -19.81
CA GLU A 178 12.12 17.21 -20.88
C GLU A 178 13.60 17.43 -20.51
N LEU A 179 13.88 17.84 -19.27
CA LEU A 179 15.25 18.00 -18.78
C LEU A 179 16.02 16.69 -18.85
N ILE A 180 15.44 15.58 -18.34
CA ILE A 180 16.10 14.28 -18.35
C ILE A 180 16.26 13.75 -19.77
N SER A 181 15.26 13.92 -20.65
CA SER A 181 15.37 13.57 -22.07
C SER A 181 16.55 14.27 -22.75
N ASN A 182 16.74 15.57 -22.47
CA ASN A 182 17.87 16.35 -23.03
C ASN A 182 19.24 15.86 -22.51
N ILE A 183 19.29 15.40 -21.24
CA ILE A 183 20.55 14.92 -20.63
C ILE A 183 20.89 13.51 -21.12
N THR A 184 19.90 12.62 -21.18
CA THR A 184 20.13 11.20 -21.48
C THR A 184 20.04 10.87 -22.97
N GLY A 185 19.40 11.73 -23.77
CA GLY A 185 19.07 11.46 -25.17
C GLY A 185 17.91 10.46 -25.36
N ASP A 186 17.26 10.01 -24.28
CA ASP A 186 16.12 9.08 -24.31
C ASP A 186 14.80 9.86 -24.16
N ASN A 187 13.90 9.69 -25.10
CA ASN A 187 12.56 10.29 -25.10
C ASN A 187 11.47 9.30 -24.71
N SER A 188 11.82 8.04 -24.41
CA SER A 188 10.85 7.05 -23.95
C SER A 188 10.33 7.39 -22.55
N ARG A 189 9.03 7.19 -22.32
CA ARG A 189 8.40 7.37 -21.01
C ARG A 189 7.77 6.06 -20.57
N GLU A 190 8.22 5.56 -19.44
CA GLU A 190 7.76 4.30 -18.86
C GLU A 190 6.96 4.56 -17.58
N VAL A 191 6.21 3.54 -17.16
CA VAL A 191 5.44 3.54 -15.92
C VAL A 191 5.84 2.34 -15.07
N VAL A 192 5.77 2.50 -13.75
CA VAL A 192 6.08 1.41 -12.81
C VAL A 192 4.95 1.17 -11.83
N SER A 193 4.92 -0.01 -11.23
CA SER A 193 3.88 -0.39 -10.26
C SER A 193 4.32 -0.23 -8.80
N PHE A 194 5.61 0.09 -8.55
CA PHE A 194 6.09 0.43 -7.22
C PHE A 194 5.92 1.93 -6.94
N GLY A 195 5.80 2.30 -5.66
CA GLY A 195 5.62 3.69 -5.24
C GLY A 195 6.94 4.35 -4.89
N THR A 196 7.03 5.65 -5.16
CA THR A 196 8.14 6.53 -4.77
C THR A 196 7.60 7.83 -4.16
N GLU A 197 8.48 8.70 -3.69
CA GLU A 197 8.08 10.03 -3.20
C GLU A 197 7.61 10.99 -4.30
N ALA A 198 7.72 10.64 -5.58
CA ALA A 198 7.44 11.53 -6.71
C ALA A 198 6.03 12.16 -6.65
N GLY A 199 5.02 11.37 -6.30
CA GLY A 199 3.64 11.87 -6.16
C GLY A 199 3.50 12.97 -5.12
N LEU A 200 4.28 12.94 -4.03
CA LEU A 200 4.24 13.96 -2.98
C LEU A 200 4.76 15.32 -3.49
N PHE A 201 5.80 15.32 -4.31
CA PHE A 201 6.31 16.55 -4.92
C PHE A 201 5.36 17.08 -5.99
N GLN A 202 4.76 16.19 -6.78
CA GLN A 202 3.77 16.57 -7.77
C GLN A 202 2.51 17.21 -7.13
N GLU A 203 2.04 16.70 -5.98
CA GLU A 203 0.90 17.30 -5.25
C GLU A 203 1.09 18.78 -4.88
N ILE A 204 2.34 19.23 -4.74
CA ILE A 204 2.66 20.63 -4.45
C ILE A 204 3.03 21.45 -5.70
N GLY A 205 2.81 20.88 -6.89
CA GLY A 205 3.01 21.56 -8.18
C GLY A 205 4.47 21.61 -8.65
N ILE A 206 5.32 20.71 -8.15
CA ILE A 206 6.70 20.56 -8.63
C ILE A 206 6.69 19.54 -9.78
N SER A 207 7.21 19.95 -10.95
CA SER A 207 7.40 19.04 -12.07
C SER A 207 8.38 17.93 -11.67
N THR A 208 7.94 16.68 -11.75
CA THR A 208 8.66 15.57 -11.14
C THR A 208 8.91 14.46 -12.16
N VAL A 209 10.02 13.75 -12.01
CA VAL A 209 10.40 12.58 -12.77
C VAL A 209 11.15 11.60 -11.88
N VAL A 210 10.99 10.31 -12.14
CA VAL A 210 11.79 9.27 -11.47
C VAL A 210 12.82 8.76 -12.48
N CYS A 211 14.11 8.90 -12.17
CA CYS A 211 15.19 8.45 -13.03
C CYS A 211 16.48 8.28 -12.22
N GLY A 212 17.11 7.13 -12.33
CA GLY A 212 18.38 6.87 -11.67
C GLY A 212 19.06 5.59 -12.16
N PRO A 213 20.35 5.40 -11.79
CA PRO A 213 21.13 4.23 -12.21
C PRO A 213 20.68 2.95 -11.48
N GLY A 214 20.97 1.80 -12.10
CA GLY A 214 20.69 0.48 -11.54
C GLY A 214 19.26 0.00 -11.78
N SER A 215 18.94 -1.21 -11.30
CA SER A 215 17.65 -1.88 -11.49
C SER A 215 17.05 -2.32 -10.15
N VAL A 216 15.74 -2.12 -9.98
CA VAL A 216 15.00 -2.53 -8.78
C VAL A 216 15.08 -4.04 -8.54
N SER A 217 15.09 -4.86 -9.60
CA SER A 217 15.19 -6.32 -9.50
C SER A 217 16.47 -6.78 -8.80
N TYR A 218 17.55 -6.01 -8.91
CA TYR A 218 18.83 -6.34 -8.27
C TYR A 218 18.88 -5.97 -6.78
N THR A 219 18.24 -4.88 -6.39
CA THR A 219 18.21 -4.40 -5.00
C THR A 219 17.32 -5.28 -4.11
N HIS A 220 16.21 -5.77 -4.63
CA HIS A 220 15.33 -6.66 -3.86
C HIS A 220 15.94 -8.05 -3.60
N LEU A 221 16.68 -8.62 -4.55
CA LEU A 221 17.38 -9.88 -4.34
C LEU A 221 18.45 -9.77 -3.24
N ARG A 222 19.25 -8.71 -3.24
CA ARG A 222 20.26 -8.47 -2.18
C ARG A 222 19.68 -8.21 -0.79
N ALA A 223 18.51 -7.59 -0.69
CA ALA A 223 17.85 -7.34 0.59
C ALA A 223 17.33 -8.64 1.24
N HIS A 224 17.05 -9.69 0.46
CA HIS A 224 16.73 -11.04 0.96
C HIS A 224 17.98 -11.80 1.40
N GLU A 225 19.08 -11.73 0.63
CA GLU A 225 20.35 -12.39 0.98
C GLU A 225 20.95 -11.88 2.31
N THR A 226 20.81 -10.59 2.63
CA THR A 226 21.35 -10.04 3.89
C THR A 226 20.48 -10.35 5.13
N ARG A 227 19.31 -10.97 4.98
CA ARG A 227 18.47 -11.41 6.10
C ARG A 227 18.72 -12.86 6.54
N GLU A 228 19.33 -13.68 5.69
CA GLU A 228 19.64 -15.08 6.00
C GLU A 228 20.98 -15.24 6.76
N ASP A 229 21.83 -14.20 6.78
CA ASP A 229 23.15 -14.21 7.45
C ASP A 229 23.17 -13.56 8.84
N ARG A 230 22.00 -13.48 9.55
CA ARG A 230 21.96 -12.95 10.92
C ARG A 230 21.20 -13.87 11.86
#